data_fa0b2baa04ad543e8fc3b0da51b00b77
#
_entry.id   fa0b2baa04ad543e8fc3b0da51b00b77
#
_cell.length_a   1.000
_cell.length_b   1.000
_cell.length_c   1.000
_cell.angle_alpha   90.00
_cell.angle_beta   90.00
_cell.angle_gamma   90.00
#
_symmetry.space_group_name_H-M   'P 1'
#
loop_
_entity.id
_entity.type
_entity.pdbx_description
1 polymer ?
#
loop_
_entity_poly.entity_id
_entity_poly.type
_entity_poly.pdbx_seq_one_letter_code
_entity_poly.pdbx_strand_id
1 'polypeptide(L)'
;MSEATRIAMWSGPRNISTAMMYSFDSRLDCHATDEPLYASFLLSTGTPHPDANEVIEHHEADFDLIVSQLTGPVPEGMPIWYQKHMCHHVPEESDLSWIDGFRNCFLIRDPREVLLSLSKITDVVDLWVTGLPQQMRILEHVSAISNKNPPIVDSRDVLEDPQGLLSRLCESVGIPFTEEMMSWEPGPKECDGIWAKHWYRSVWETSGFSPYRSRDGELGGGLDTVLDDAMQIYNELWNRRIGS
;
A
#
# COMPACT_ATOMS: atom_id res chain seq x y z
N MET A 1 18.94 15.73 -16.97
CA MET A 1 17.62 15.55 -16.31
C MET A 1 17.90 14.74 -15.06
N SER A 2 17.39 15.14 -13.90
CA SER A 2 17.47 14.32 -12.69
C SER A 2 16.73 13.00 -12.93
N GLU A 3 17.27 11.90 -12.39
CA GLU A 3 16.58 10.62 -12.42
C GLU A 3 15.24 10.75 -11.65
N ALA A 4 14.19 10.16 -12.19
CA ALA A 4 12.88 10.21 -11.56
C ALA A 4 12.85 9.41 -10.25
N THR A 5 12.12 9.90 -9.26
CA THR A 5 11.96 9.24 -7.97
C THR A 5 10.82 8.23 -8.03
N ARG A 6 11.14 6.94 -7.91
CA ARG A 6 10.15 5.86 -7.77
C ARG A 6 9.90 5.59 -6.30
N ILE A 7 8.66 5.69 -5.88
CA ILE A 7 8.21 5.44 -4.51
C ILE A 7 7.33 4.19 -4.52
N ALA A 8 7.78 3.13 -3.85
CA ALA A 8 6.97 1.95 -3.61
C ALA A 8 6.37 2.02 -2.21
N MET A 9 5.04 2.14 -2.12
CA MET A 9 4.32 2.11 -0.85
C MET A 9 3.78 0.71 -0.58
N TRP A 10 4.41 0.01 0.33
CA TRP A 10 4.10 -1.36 0.72
C TRP A 10 3.06 -1.38 1.84
N SER A 11 1.93 -2.03 1.63
CA SER A 11 0.88 -2.14 2.63
C SER A 11 0.21 -3.52 2.65
N GLY A 12 -0.44 -3.84 3.76
CA GLY A 12 -1.49 -4.85 3.79
C GLY A 12 -2.84 -4.27 3.36
N PRO A 13 -3.89 -5.10 3.25
CA PRO A 13 -5.24 -4.65 2.93
C PRO A 13 -5.81 -3.79 4.07
N ARG A 14 -6.75 -2.91 3.74
CA ARG A 14 -7.52 -2.07 4.70
C ARG A 14 -6.69 -1.04 5.49
N ASN A 15 -5.54 -0.64 4.96
CA ASN A 15 -4.56 0.28 5.59
C ASN A 15 -4.64 1.72 5.07
N ILE A 16 -5.75 2.20 4.54
CA ILE A 16 -5.89 3.54 3.91
C ILE A 16 -4.96 3.77 2.69
N SER A 17 -4.39 2.72 2.10
CA SER A 17 -3.42 2.82 1.00
C SER A 17 -3.98 3.54 -0.24
N THR A 18 -5.29 3.44 -0.49
CA THR A 18 -5.95 4.16 -1.59
C THR A 18 -6.02 5.67 -1.31
N ALA A 19 -6.31 6.10 -0.07
CA ALA A 19 -6.26 7.51 0.29
C ALA A 19 -4.83 8.07 0.18
N MET A 20 -3.82 7.28 0.56
CA MET A 20 -2.41 7.64 0.33
C MET A 20 -2.10 7.76 -1.17
N MET A 21 -2.57 6.84 -1.99
CA MET A 21 -2.40 6.92 -3.44
C MET A 21 -3.04 8.18 -4.01
N TYR A 22 -4.27 8.51 -3.62
CA TYR A 22 -4.96 9.73 -4.06
C TYR A 22 -4.25 11.01 -3.63
N SER A 23 -3.66 11.02 -2.43
CA SER A 23 -2.80 12.12 -1.97
C SER A 23 -1.62 12.35 -2.90
N PHE A 24 -0.94 11.29 -3.34
CA PHE A 24 0.17 11.40 -4.30
C PHE A 24 -0.31 11.70 -5.73
N ASP A 25 -1.44 11.14 -6.17
CA ASP A 25 -2.06 11.40 -7.47
C ASP A 25 -2.51 12.85 -7.64
N SER A 26 -2.84 13.54 -6.54
CA SER A 26 -3.22 14.94 -6.55
C SER A 26 -2.06 15.90 -6.85
N ARG A 27 -0.82 15.43 -6.83
CA ARG A 27 0.37 16.24 -7.19
C ARG A 27 0.46 16.41 -8.70
N LEU A 28 0.84 17.61 -9.16
CA LEU A 28 1.04 17.89 -10.58
C LEU A 28 2.33 17.28 -11.16
N ASP A 29 3.24 16.79 -10.30
CA ASP A 29 4.55 16.23 -10.65
C ASP A 29 4.66 14.73 -10.38
N CYS A 30 3.53 14.04 -10.17
CA CYS A 30 3.50 12.63 -9.81
C CYS A 30 2.56 11.83 -10.72
N HIS A 31 3.01 10.64 -11.14
CA HIS A 31 2.15 9.61 -11.69
C HIS A 31 1.89 8.56 -10.61
N ALA A 32 0.64 8.15 -10.41
CA ALA A 32 0.27 7.11 -9.45
C ALA A 32 -0.14 5.82 -10.17
N THR A 33 0.27 4.67 -9.63
CA THR A 33 -0.10 3.34 -10.14
C THR A 33 -0.70 2.52 -9.01
N ASP A 34 -1.88 1.94 -9.26
CA ASP A 34 -2.64 1.13 -8.31
C ASP A 34 -2.32 -0.36 -8.47
N GLU A 35 -1.84 -1.00 -7.42
CA GLU A 35 -1.66 -2.45 -7.26
C GLU A 35 -1.17 -3.20 -8.53
N PRO A 36 -0.04 -2.83 -9.11
CA PRO A 36 0.38 -3.33 -10.42
C PRO A 36 0.57 -4.86 -10.48
N LEU A 37 0.78 -5.51 -9.34
CA LEU A 37 0.97 -6.96 -9.25
C LEU A 37 -0.36 -7.74 -9.06
N TYR A 38 -1.53 -7.06 -9.04
CA TYR A 38 -2.77 -7.73 -8.67
C TYR A 38 -3.22 -8.80 -9.66
N ALA A 39 -3.15 -8.54 -10.97
CA ALA A 39 -3.50 -9.54 -11.99
C ALA A 39 -2.59 -10.78 -11.92
N SER A 40 -1.28 -10.58 -11.72
CA SER A 40 -0.32 -11.68 -11.52
C SER A 40 -0.63 -12.50 -10.27
N PHE A 41 -0.97 -11.84 -9.17
CA PHE A 41 -1.40 -12.49 -7.92
C PHE A 41 -2.66 -13.33 -8.13
N LEU A 42 -3.70 -12.79 -8.76
CA LEU A 42 -4.93 -13.52 -9.03
C LEU A 42 -4.70 -14.74 -9.93
N LEU A 43 -3.88 -14.57 -10.97
CA LEU A 43 -3.56 -15.66 -11.90
C LEU A 43 -2.77 -16.80 -11.21
N SER A 44 -1.78 -16.43 -10.40
CA SER A 44 -0.88 -17.41 -9.78
C SER A 44 -1.50 -18.15 -8.60
N THR A 45 -2.37 -17.49 -7.83
CA THR A 45 -2.95 -18.05 -6.61
C THR A 45 -4.35 -18.63 -6.81
N GLY A 46 -5.09 -18.18 -7.83
CA GLY A 46 -6.50 -18.51 -8.00
C GLY A 46 -7.39 -17.95 -6.88
N THR A 47 -6.93 -16.94 -6.15
CA THR A 47 -7.68 -16.33 -5.04
C THR A 47 -9.05 -15.83 -5.53
N PRO A 48 -10.15 -16.21 -4.86
CA PRO A 48 -11.48 -15.75 -5.25
C PRO A 48 -11.57 -14.21 -5.14
N HIS A 49 -11.97 -13.59 -6.25
CA HIS A 49 -12.19 -12.15 -6.33
C HIS A 49 -13.35 -11.87 -7.30
N PRO A 50 -14.25 -10.92 -6.99
CA PRO A 50 -15.23 -10.48 -7.97
C PRO A 50 -14.53 -10.01 -9.25
N ASP A 51 -14.99 -10.53 -10.41
CA ASP A 51 -14.44 -10.19 -11.73
C ASP A 51 -12.93 -10.53 -11.91
N ALA A 52 -12.40 -11.56 -11.22
CA ALA A 52 -10.98 -11.94 -11.33
C ALA A 52 -10.51 -12.14 -12.79
N ASN A 53 -11.33 -12.76 -13.62
CA ASN A 53 -11.00 -12.96 -15.04
C ASN A 53 -10.90 -11.61 -15.79
N GLU A 54 -11.80 -10.68 -15.51
CA GLU A 54 -11.76 -9.33 -16.10
C GLU A 54 -10.47 -8.59 -15.70
N VAL A 55 -10.04 -8.72 -14.44
CA VAL A 55 -8.77 -8.14 -13.96
C VAL A 55 -7.58 -8.73 -14.72
N ILE A 56 -7.53 -10.07 -14.84
CA ILE A 56 -6.44 -10.79 -15.53
C ILE A 56 -6.40 -10.46 -17.03
N GLU A 57 -7.56 -10.28 -17.67
CA GLU A 57 -7.65 -9.95 -19.09
C GLU A 57 -7.26 -8.50 -19.41
N HIS A 58 -7.48 -7.55 -18.49
CA HIS A 58 -7.23 -6.12 -18.71
C HIS A 58 -5.87 -5.63 -18.23
N HIS A 59 -5.20 -6.38 -17.35
CA HIS A 59 -3.91 -6.01 -16.79
C HIS A 59 -2.84 -7.03 -17.15
N GLU A 60 -1.57 -6.60 -17.18
CA GLU A 60 -0.45 -7.53 -17.31
C GLU A 60 -0.44 -8.49 -16.12
N ALA A 61 -0.33 -9.78 -16.39
CA ALA A 61 -0.34 -10.83 -15.39
C ALA A 61 1.00 -11.61 -15.30
N ASP A 62 1.93 -11.36 -16.22
CA ASP A 62 3.29 -11.90 -16.15
C ASP A 62 4.12 -11.06 -15.19
N PHE A 63 4.58 -11.67 -14.10
CA PHE A 63 5.34 -10.98 -13.05
C PHE A 63 6.61 -10.31 -13.57
N ASP A 64 7.36 -10.98 -14.43
CA ASP A 64 8.65 -10.45 -14.94
C ASP A 64 8.42 -9.27 -15.89
N LEU A 65 7.35 -9.32 -16.70
CA LEU A 65 6.95 -8.21 -17.54
C LEU A 65 6.50 -7.00 -16.71
N ILE A 66 5.72 -7.22 -15.64
CA ILE A 66 5.32 -6.15 -14.72
C ILE A 66 6.54 -5.52 -14.06
N VAL A 67 7.47 -6.32 -13.55
CA VAL A 67 8.74 -5.84 -12.97
C VAL A 67 9.52 -5.01 -13.97
N SER A 68 9.62 -5.47 -15.22
CA SER A 68 10.28 -4.73 -16.30
C SER A 68 9.60 -3.37 -16.56
N GLN A 69 8.27 -3.30 -16.50
CA GLN A 69 7.52 -2.05 -16.64
C GLN A 69 7.77 -1.10 -15.46
N LEU A 70 7.70 -1.61 -14.21
CA LEU A 70 7.85 -0.82 -12.99
C LEU A 70 9.27 -0.24 -12.81
N THR A 71 10.27 -0.93 -13.34
CA THR A 71 11.67 -0.49 -13.35
C THR A 71 12.06 0.29 -14.61
N GLY A 72 11.19 0.29 -15.62
CA GLY A 72 11.37 0.94 -16.93
C GLY A 72 11.16 2.46 -16.90
N PRO A 73 10.91 3.09 -18.04
CA PRO A 73 10.64 4.52 -18.13
C PRO A 73 9.42 4.92 -17.29
N VAL A 74 9.53 6.06 -16.60
CA VAL A 74 8.40 6.60 -15.83
C VAL A 74 7.29 7.05 -16.78
N PRO A 75 6.03 6.68 -16.53
CA PRO A 75 4.90 7.11 -17.34
C PRO A 75 4.87 8.63 -17.47
N GLU A 76 4.56 9.12 -18.69
CA GLU A 76 4.44 10.55 -19.02
C GLU A 76 5.72 11.37 -18.74
N GLY A 77 6.83 10.73 -18.38
CA GLY A 77 8.07 11.40 -18.02
C GLY A 77 8.00 12.20 -16.72
N MET A 78 7.06 11.84 -15.83
CA MET A 78 6.88 12.52 -14.54
C MET A 78 8.11 12.41 -13.64
N PRO A 79 8.44 13.45 -12.84
CA PRO A 79 9.56 13.41 -11.89
C PRO A 79 9.38 12.41 -10.76
N ILE A 80 8.13 12.11 -10.39
CA ILE A 80 7.78 11.20 -9.30
C ILE A 80 6.84 10.12 -9.85
N TRP A 81 7.10 8.87 -9.47
CA TRP A 81 6.23 7.74 -9.73
C TRP A 81 5.88 7.05 -8.41
N TYR A 82 4.65 7.22 -7.96
CA TYR A 82 4.13 6.54 -6.79
C TYR A 82 3.46 5.23 -7.19
N GLN A 83 3.89 4.13 -6.59
CA GLN A 83 3.38 2.79 -6.83
C GLN A 83 2.77 2.26 -5.53
N LYS A 84 1.45 2.04 -5.53
CA LYS A 84 0.76 1.39 -4.42
C LYS A 84 0.90 -0.12 -4.57
N HIS A 85 1.52 -0.77 -3.60
CA HIS A 85 1.73 -2.22 -3.58
C HIS A 85 1.04 -2.88 -2.40
N MET A 86 0.37 -4.01 -2.69
CA MET A 86 -0.07 -4.91 -1.65
C MET A 86 1.01 -5.96 -1.43
N CYS A 87 1.52 -6.07 -0.20
CA CYS A 87 2.66 -6.94 0.10
C CYS A 87 2.42 -8.41 -0.26
N HIS A 88 1.19 -8.90 -0.07
CA HIS A 88 0.81 -10.28 -0.38
C HIS A 88 0.63 -10.56 -1.88
N HIS A 89 0.69 -9.54 -2.75
CA HIS A 89 0.74 -9.73 -4.20
C HIS A 89 2.14 -10.09 -4.71
N VAL A 90 3.18 -9.92 -3.90
CA VAL A 90 4.56 -10.28 -4.26
C VAL A 90 4.75 -11.78 -4.04
N PRO A 91 5.10 -12.58 -5.08
CA PRO A 91 5.32 -14.01 -4.91
C PRO A 91 6.39 -14.29 -3.84
N GLU A 92 6.15 -15.31 -3.00
CA GLU A 92 7.02 -15.61 -1.85
C GLU A 92 8.46 -15.92 -2.26
N GLU A 93 8.63 -16.66 -3.35
CA GLU A 93 9.93 -17.09 -3.87
C GLU A 93 10.57 -16.08 -4.85
N SER A 94 9.94 -14.91 -5.07
CA SER A 94 10.47 -13.94 -6.03
C SER A 94 11.73 -13.26 -5.51
N ASP A 95 12.67 -13.00 -6.42
CA ASP A 95 13.78 -12.08 -6.17
C ASP A 95 13.25 -10.66 -5.95
N LEU A 96 13.68 -10.00 -4.89
CA LEU A 96 13.29 -8.65 -4.54
C LEU A 96 14.26 -7.58 -5.06
N SER A 97 15.32 -7.94 -5.77
CA SER A 97 16.35 -6.98 -6.23
C SER A 97 15.79 -5.86 -7.13
N TRP A 98 14.63 -6.08 -7.76
CA TRP A 98 13.99 -5.06 -8.59
C TRP A 98 13.53 -3.81 -7.83
N ILE A 99 13.32 -3.91 -6.50
CA ILE A 99 12.94 -2.76 -5.68
C ILE A 99 14.13 -2.01 -5.07
N ASP A 100 15.36 -2.44 -5.29
CA ASP A 100 16.57 -1.86 -4.67
C ASP A 100 16.76 -0.39 -5.04
N GLY A 101 16.37 -0.01 -6.26
CA GLY A 101 16.43 1.36 -6.76
C GLY A 101 15.27 2.26 -6.34
N PHE A 102 14.29 1.74 -5.59
CA PHE A 102 13.09 2.48 -5.21
C PHE A 102 13.24 3.16 -3.85
N ARG A 103 12.45 4.20 -3.62
CA ARG A 103 12.18 4.74 -2.29
C ARG A 103 11.10 3.89 -1.64
N ASN A 104 11.50 2.82 -0.98
CA ASN A 104 10.58 1.88 -0.35
C ASN A 104 10.01 2.47 0.95
N CYS A 105 8.69 2.53 1.05
CA CYS A 105 7.93 3.03 2.19
C CYS A 105 6.94 1.97 2.66
N PHE A 106 6.58 1.98 3.92
CA PHE A 106 5.69 0.99 4.50
C PHE A 106 4.52 1.68 5.19
N LEU A 107 3.31 1.20 4.91
CA LEU A 107 2.09 1.67 5.55
C LEU A 107 1.50 0.53 6.38
N ILE A 108 1.41 0.75 7.69
CA ILE A 108 0.87 -0.21 8.65
C ILE A 108 -0.45 0.28 9.26
N ARG A 109 -1.17 -0.63 9.87
CA ARG A 109 -2.38 -0.34 10.65
C ARG A 109 -2.52 -1.36 11.76
N ASP A 110 -3.12 -0.94 12.89
CA ASP A 110 -3.48 -1.82 13.99
C ASP A 110 -4.16 -3.09 13.46
N PRO A 111 -3.57 -4.29 13.70
CA PRO A 111 -4.10 -5.56 13.21
C PRO A 111 -5.53 -5.83 13.66
N ARG A 112 -5.93 -5.40 14.86
CA ARG A 112 -7.30 -5.54 15.31
C ARG A 112 -8.29 -4.83 14.39
N GLU A 113 -7.98 -3.60 13.97
CA GLU A 113 -8.84 -2.86 13.05
C GLU A 113 -8.85 -3.48 11.64
N VAL A 114 -7.72 -4.02 11.20
CA VAL A 114 -7.60 -4.75 9.92
C VAL A 114 -8.48 -5.99 9.96
N LEU A 115 -8.34 -6.83 10.98
CA LEU A 115 -9.12 -8.08 11.14
C LEU A 115 -10.63 -7.80 11.26
N LEU A 116 -11.04 -6.79 12.04
CA LEU A 116 -12.43 -6.35 12.11
C LEU A 116 -12.98 -5.86 10.76
N SER A 117 -12.13 -5.39 9.88
CA SER A 117 -12.53 -4.97 8.53
C SER A 117 -12.59 -6.15 7.56
N LEU A 118 -11.61 -7.04 7.60
CA LEU A 118 -11.52 -8.23 6.74
C LEU A 118 -12.64 -9.23 7.01
N SER A 119 -12.94 -9.50 8.28
CA SER A 119 -14.01 -10.43 8.68
C SER A 119 -15.42 -10.05 8.19
N LYS A 120 -15.60 -8.82 7.67
CA LYS A 120 -16.85 -8.38 7.05
C LYS A 120 -16.97 -8.74 5.57
N ILE A 121 -15.85 -9.08 4.92
CA ILE A 121 -15.78 -9.28 3.47
C ILE A 121 -15.27 -10.67 3.07
N THR A 122 -14.69 -11.42 4.00
CA THR A 122 -14.24 -12.80 3.77
C THR A 122 -14.37 -13.62 5.03
N ASP A 123 -14.72 -14.91 4.86
CA ASP A 123 -14.79 -15.89 5.96
C ASP A 123 -13.40 -16.51 6.25
N VAL A 124 -12.45 -16.36 5.31
CA VAL A 124 -11.08 -16.86 5.47
C VAL A 124 -10.18 -15.70 5.84
N VAL A 125 -9.84 -15.62 7.11
CA VAL A 125 -8.92 -14.59 7.65
C VAL A 125 -7.82 -15.31 8.41
N ASP A 126 -6.63 -15.31 7.85
CA ASP A 126 -5.40 -15.82 8.46
C ASP A 126 -4.33 -14.72 8.51
N LEU A 127 -3.18 -15.05 9.08
CA LEU A 127 -2.07 -14.09 9.18
C LEU A 127 -1.56 -13.66 7.80
N TRP A 128 -1.57 -14.57 6.82
CA TRP A 128 -1.06 -14.31 5.48
C TRP A 128 -1.85 -13.21 4.75
N VAL A 129 -3.21 -13.25 4.83
CA VAL A 129 -4.08 -12.24 4.19
C VAL A 129 -3.95 -10.85 4.81
N THR A 130 -3.36 -10.70 6.00
CA THR A 130 -3.04 -9.38 6.56
C THR A 130 -1.94 -8.66 5.80
N GLY A 131 -1.11 -9.40 5.06
CA GLY A 131 0.07 -8.88 4.38
C GLY A 131 1.26 -8.58 5.30
N LEU A 132 1.13 -8.74 6.61
CA LEU A 132 2.19 -8.40 7.57
C LEU A 132 3.45 -9.27 7.45
N PRO A 133 3.37 -10.60 7.30
CA PRO A 133 4.57 -11.42 7.07
C PRO A 133 5.33 -11.02 5.82
N GLN A 134 4.61 -10.76 4.72
CA GLN A 134 5.19 -10.32 3.46
C GLN A 134 5.79 -8.92 3.58
N GLN A 135 5.14 -8.03 4.32
CA GLN A 135 5.64 -6.70 4.60
C GLN A 135 6.96 -6.75 5.38
N MET A 136 7.07 -7.66 6.36
CA MET A 136 8.30 -7.88 7.10
C MET A 136 9.43 -8.41 6.20
N ARG A 137 9.14 -9.40 5.34
CA ARG A 137 10.11 -9.94 4.36
C ARG A 137 10.68 -8.82 3.46
N ILE A 138 9.79 -7.96 2.92
CA ILE A 138 10.21 -6.84 2.07
C ILE A 138 11.04 -5.83 2.88
N LEU A 139 10.63 -5.52 4.11
CA LEU A 139 11.36 -4.61 4.99
C LEU A 139 12.75 -5.14 5.34
N GLU A 140 12.90 -6.43 5.61
CA GLU A 140 14.18 -7.06 5.89
C GLU A 140 15.12 -6.95 4.68
N HIS A 141 14.62 -7.25 3.47
CA HIS A 141 15.38 -7.09 2.24
C HIS A 141 15.86 -5.65 2.06
N VAL A 142 14.94 -4.67 2.11
CA VAL A 142 15.27 -3.25 1.94
C VAL A 142 16.24 -2.75 3.02
N SER A 143 16.08 -3.21 4.25
CA SER A 143 16.97 -2.83 5.36
C SER A 143 18.38 -3.40 5.20
N ALA A 144 18.51 -4.58 4.60
CA ALA A 144 19.81 -5.22 4.37
C ALA A 144 20.67 -4.51 3.31
N ILE A 145 20.02 -3.88 2.31
CA ILE A 145 20.72 -3.18 1.22
C ILE A 145 20.89 -1.68 1.46
N SER A 146 20.10 -1.09 2.36
CA SER A 146 20.11 0.35 2.65
C SER A 146 20.86 0.65 3.94
N ASN A 147 21.65 1.73 3.92
CA ASN A 147 22.25 2.28 5.15
C ASN A 147 21.25 3.12 5.98
N LYS A 148 19.99 3.23 5.53
CA LYS A 148 18.92 4.00 6.19
C LYS A 148 17.72 3.10 6.41
N ASN A 149 17.04 3.28 7.54
CA ASN A 149 15.74 2.65 7.74
C ASN A 149 14.73 3.22 6.75
N PRO A 150 14.00 2.39 5.99
CA PRO A 150 12.92 2.86 5.14
C PRO A 150 11.81 3.47 6.02
N PRO A 151 11.13 4.53 5.57
CA PRO A 151 10.06 5.15 6.33
C PRO A 151 8.87 4.18 6.48
N ILE A 152 8.43 4.00 7.72
CA ILE A 152 7.22 3.27 8.08
C ILE A 152 6.24 4.29 8.63
N VAL A 153 5.02 4.33 8.11
CA VAL A 153 3.94 5.21 8.57
C VAL A 153 2.77 4.38 9.07
N ASP A 154 2.15 4.80 10.16
CA ASP A 154 0.94 4.17 10.64
C ASP A 154 -0.31 4.92 10.17
N SER A 155 -1.35 4.18 9.79
CA SER A 155 -2.62 4.72 9.31
C SER A 155 -3.27 5.68 10.29
N ARG A 156 -3.14 5.42 11.58
CA ARG A 156 -3.68 6.28 12.63
C ARG A 156 -2.94 7.61 12.68
N ASP A 157 -1.58 7.57 12.69
CA ASP A 157 -0.75 8.77 12.72
C ASP A 157 -1.02 9.65 11.48
N VAL A 158 -1.21 9.01 10.28
CA VAL A 158 -1.61 9.73 9.06
C VAL A 158 -2.96 10.44 9.25
N LEU A 159 -3.95 9.78 9.85
CA LEU A 159 -5.29 10.34 9.99
C LEU A 159 -5.41 11.35 11.16
N GLU A 160 -4.51 11.30 12.15
CA GLU A 160 -4.45 12.26 13.26
C GLU A 160 -3.71 13.55 12.87
N ASP A 161 -2.63 13.46 12.07
CA ASP A 161 -1.85 14.60 11.56
C ASP A 161 -1.43 14.36 10.09
N PRO A 162 -2.35 14.46 9.12
CA PRO A 162 -2.03 14.16 7.73
C PRO A 162 -0.92 15.05 7.17
N GLN A 163 -0.99 16.36 7.39
CA GLN A 163 -0.01 17.30 6.85
C GLN A 163 1.37 17.09 7.45
N GLY A 164 1.47 16.96 8.77
CA GLY A 164 2.75 16.75 9.44
C GLY A 164 3.38 15.43 9.05
N LEU A 165 2.59 14.34 8.98
CA LEU A 165 3.15 13.04 8.62
C LEU A 165 3.52 12.94 7.14
N LEU A 166 2.71 13.47 6.23
CA LEU A 166 3.05 13.52 4.80
C LEU A 166 4.29 14.37 4.54
N SER A 167 4.46 15.48 5.27
CA SER A 167 5.67 16.32 5.17
C SER A 167 6.93 15.53 5.56
N ARG A 168 6.88 14.79 6.67
CA ARG A 168 7.99 13.92 7.11
C ARG A 168 8.24 12.74 6.16
N LEU A 169 7.18 12.15 5.61
CA LEU A 169 7.30 11.09 4.61
C LEU A 169 7.99 11.62 3.34
N CYS A 170 7.53 12.75 2.82
CA CYS A 170 8.13 13.40 1.65
C CYS A 170 9.62 13.73 1.87
N GLU A 171 9.96 14.29 3.03
CA GLU A 171 11.36 14.53 3.40
C GLU A 171 12.18 13.24 3.43
N SER A 172 11.64 12.16 4.00
CA SER A 172 12.30 10.87 4.10
C SER A 172 12.61 10.24 2.75
N VAL A 173 11.74 10.44 1.75
CA VAL A 173 11.92 9.93 0.38
C VAL A 173 12.60 10.93 -0.56
N GLY A 174 12.90 12.15 -0.07
CA GLY A 174 13.66 13.16 -0.79
C GLY A 174 12.86 13.94 -1.83
N ILE A 175 11.56 14.14 -1.62
CA ILE A 175 10.71 15.00 -2.44
C ILE A 175 10.10 16.14 -1.60
N PRO A 176 9.71 17.28 -2.19
CA PRO A 176 8.99 18.31 -1.46
C PRO A 176 7.56 17.87 -1.13
N PHE A 177 7.07 18.23 0.04
CA PHE A 177 5.64 18.19 0.34
C PHE A 177 4.93 19.32 -0.43
N THR A 178 3.70 19.07 -0.88
CA THR A 178 2.83 20.06 -1.52
C THR A 178 1.43 19.98 -0.94
N GLU A 179 0.73 21.13 -0.87
CA GLU A 179 -0.62 21.22 -0.28
C GLU A 179 -1.68 20.46 -1.09
N GLU A 180 -1.44 20.24 -2.38
CA GLU A 180 -2.30 19.41 -3.25
C GLU A 180 -2.50 17.99 -2.69
N MET A 181 -1.51 17.47 -1.95
CA MET A 181 -1.58 16.16 -1.31
C MET A 181 -2.68 16.04 -0.25
N MET A 182 -3.22 17.17 0.23
CA MET A 182 -4.20 17.19 1.31
C MET A 182 -5.64 16.99 0.86
N SER A 183 -5.91 17.10 -0.45
CA SER A 183 -7.28 17.01 -0.96
C SER A 183 -7.31 16.46 -2.38
N TRP A 184 -8.43 15.85 -2.72
CA TRP A 184 -8.73 15.31 -4.05
C TRP A 184 -10.23 15.47 -4.37
N GLU A 185 -10.57 15.44 -5.65
CA GLU A 185 -11.97 15.44 -6.07
C GLU A 185 -12.61 14.07 -5.71
N PRO A 186 -13.84 14.06 -5.17
CA PRO A 186 -14.59 12.80 -4.96
C PRO A 186 -14.83 12.04 -6.26
N GLY A 187 -14.92 10.72 -6.15
CA GLY A 187 -15.22 9.83 -7.28
C GLY A 187 -14.04 8.98 -7.74
N PRO A 188 -14.25 8.16 -8.78
CA PRO A 188 -13.21 7.34 -9.39
C PRO A 188 -12.08 8.19 -9.98
N LYS A 189 -10.86 7.63 -9.98
CA LYS A 189 -9.66 8.26 -10.52
C LYS A 189 -9.12 7.47 -11.71
N GLU A 190 -8.37 8.15 -12.57
CA GLU A 190 -7.69 7.51 -13.70
C GLU A 190 -6.64 6.48 -13.25
N CYS A 191 -6.04 6.70 -12.08
CA CYS A 191 -5.09 5.76 -11.48
C CYS A 191 -5.74 4.51 -10.84
N ASP A 192 -7.08 4.47 -10.70
CA ASP A 192 -7.77 3.33 -10.12
C ASP A 192 -7.70 2.10 -11.03
N GLY A 193 -7.35 0.94 -10.47
CA GLY A 193 -7.52 -0.33 -11.16
C GLY A 193 -9.00 -0.69 -11.35
N ILE A 194 -9.32 -1.55 -12.32
CA ILE A 194 -10.73 -1.93 -12.62
C ILE A 194 -11.44 -2.62 -11.46
N TRP A 195 -10.70 -3.12 -10.45
CA TRP A 195 -11.21 -3.68 -9.19
C TRP A 195 -11.76 -2.62 -8.23
N ALA A 196 -11.48 -1.33 -8.46
CA ALA A 196 -11.86 -0.24 -7.57
C ALA A 196 -13.37 -0.19 -7.30
N LYS A 197 -14.21 -0.56 -8.30
CA LYS A 197 -15.67 -0.65 -8.18
C LYS A 197 -16.14 -1.54 -7.02
N HIS A 198 -15.32 -2.51 -6.59
CA HIS A 198 -15.61 -3.43 -5.49
C HIS A 198 -15.10 -2.94 -4.13
N TRP A 199 -14.02 -2.14 -4.13
CA TRP A 199 -13.28 -1.86 -2.89
C TRP A 199 -13.20 -0.37 -2.52
N TYR A 200 -13.35 0.58 -3.48
CA TYR A 200 -13.01 1.99 -3.26
C TYR A 200 -14.21 2.90 -3.01
N ARG A 201 -15.42 2.35 -2.93
CA ARG A 201 -16.63 3.16 -2.74
C ARG A 201 -16.51 4.16 -1.59
N SER A 202 -15.96 3.73 -0.45
CA SER A 202 -15.83 4.61 0.72
C SER A 202 -14.82 5.75 0.53
N VAL A 203 -13.74 5.54 -0.23
CA VAL A 203 -12.77 6.58 -0.52
C VAL A 203 -13.26 7.50 -1.63
N TRP A 204 -14.05 7.01 -2.58
CA TRP A 204 -14.71 7.84 -3.59
C TRP A 204 -15.68 8.89 -3.03
N GLU A 205 -16.18 8.66 -1.81
CA GLU A 205 -17.05 9.60 -1.10
C GLU A 205 -16.26 10.68 -0.33
N THR A 206 -14.92 10.65 -0.38
CA THR A 206 -14.05 11.58 0.34
C THR A 206 -13.38 12.60 -0.58
N SER A 207 -13.00 13.74 -0.02
CA SER A 207 -12.21 14.78 -0.69
C SER A 207 -10.90 15.07 0.05
N GLY A 208 -10.43 14.15 0.89
CA GLY A 208 -9.23 14.26 1.71
C GLY A 208 -9.21 13.21 2.81
N PHE A 209 -8.22 13.28 3.68
CA PHE A 209 -8.10 12.36 4.81
C PHE A 209 -9.22 12.60 5.83
N SER A 210 -9.98 11.55 6.14
CA SER A 210 -10.99 11.60 7.19
C SER A 210 -10.34 11.53 8.57
N PRO A 211 -10.85 12.22 9.60
CA PRO A 211 -10.33 12.09 10.94
C PRO A 211 -10.31 10.63 11.42
N TYR A 212 -9.26 10.28 12.16
CA TYR A 212 -9.17 8.94 12.74
C TYR A 212 -10.40 8.62 13.60
N ARG A 213 -10.88 7.41 13.44
CA ARG A 213 -11.93 6.82 14.30
C ARG A 213 -11.53 5.38 14.61
N SER A 214 -11.39 5.07 15.89
CA SER A 214 -11.16 3.67 16.32
C SER A 214 -12.28 2.77 15.80
N ARG A 215 -11.93 1.54 15.50
CA ARG A 215 -12.92 0.52 15.16
C ARG A 215 -13.11 -0.38 16.37
N ASP A 216 -14.29 -0.26 16.98
CA ASP A 216 -14.69 -1.12 18.08
C ASP A 216 -15.48 -2.33 17.53
N GLY A 217 -15.34 -3.47 18.17
CA GLY A 217 -16.04 -4.71 17.83
C GLY A 217 -15.38 -5.93 18.47
N GLU A 218 -16.16 -7.00 18.54
CA GLU A 218 -15.63 -8.31 18.94
C GLU A 218 -15.08 -9.02 17.70
N LEU A 219 -13.88 -9.56 17.80
CA LEU A 219 -13.35 -10.46 16.78
C LEU A 219 -14.10 -11.79 16.90
N GLY A 220 -14.63 -12.29 15.81
CA GLY A 220 -15.28 -13.60 15.73
C GLY A 220 -14.32 -14.73 16.12
N GLY A 221 -14.89 -15.87 16.56
CA GLY A 221 -14.13 -16.97 17.14
C GLY A 221 -12.98 -17.47 16.25
N GLY A 222 -11.81 -17.64 16.87
CA GLY A 222 -10.61 -18.16 16.23
C GLY A 222 -9.63 -17.11 15.70
N LEU A 223 -9.99 -15.82 15.68
CA LEU A 223 -9.09 -14.75 15.24
C LEU A 223 -8.12 -14.25 16.31
N ASP A 224 -8.26 -14.68 17.56
CA ASP A 224 -7.38 -14.27 18.65
C ASP A 224 -5.92 -14.65 18.40
N THR A 225 -5.66 -15.90 17.95
CA THR A 225 -4.31 -16.35 17.61
C THR A 225 -3.75 -15.55 16.41
N VAL A 226 -4.57 -15.30 15.40
CA VAL A 226 -4.15 -14.46 14.24
C VAL A 226 -3.83 -13.05 14.69
N LEU A 227 -4.63 -12.49 15.62
CA LEU A 227 -4.37 -11.19 16.20
C LEU A 227 -3.05 -11.16 16.97
N ASP A 228 -2.79 -12.15 17.82
CA ASP A 228 -1.57 -12.22 18.63
C ASP A 228 -0.32 -12.28 17.75
N ASP A 229 -0.33 -13.12 16.72
CA ASP A 229 0.77 -13.23 15.76
C ASP A 229 0.94 -11.93 14.94
N ALA A 230 -0.15 -11.36 14.46
CA ALA A 230 -0.15 -10.10 13.73
C ALA A 230 0.36 -8.93 14.57
N MET A 231 -0.02 -8.87 15.86
CA MET A 231 0.43 -7.85 16.82
C MET A 231 1.94 -7.93 17.09
N GLN A 232 2.54 -9.11 17.08
CA GLN A 232 4.02 -9.25 17.22
C GLN A 232 4.73 -8.53 16.08
N ILE A 233 4.32 -8.80 14.83
CA ILE A 233 4.91 -8.17 13.65
C ILE A 233 4.62 -6.66 13.65
N TYR A 234 3.36 -6.28 13.90
CA TYR A 234 2.96 -4.89 13.93
C TYR A 234 3.75 -4.07 14.97
N ASN A 235 3.96 -4.59 16.17
CA ASN A 235 4.72 -3.90 17.22
C ASN A 235 6.18 -3.67 16.82
N GLU A 236 6.79 -4.60 16.09
CA GLU A 236 8.13 -4.40 15.56
C GLU A 236 8.16 -3.25 14.52
N LEU A 237 7.23 -3.25 13.58
CA LEU A 237 7.09 -2.20 12.58
C LEU A 237 6.75 -0.84 13.23
N TRP A 238 5.83 -0.84 14.19
CA TRP A 238 5.42 0.33 14.95
C TRP A 238 6.57 1.03 15.66
N ASN A 239 7.44 0.25 16.30
CA ASN A 239 8.60 0.78 17.02
C ASN A 239 9.65 1.41 16.09
N ARG A 240 9.58 1.13 14.80
CA ARG A 240 10.50 1.64 13.76
C ARG A 240 9.87 2.75 12.90
N ARG A 241 8.60 3.11 13.16
CA ARG A 241 7.90 4.09 12.35
C ARG A 241 8.47 5.51 12.51
N ILE A 242 8.28 6.33 11.48
CA ILE A 242 8.53 7.77 11.59
C ILE A 242 7.47 8.35 12.51
N GLY A 243 7.89 8.79 13.70
CA GLY A 243 6.98 9.29 14.74
C GLY A 243 6.27 10.59 14.34
N SER A 244 5.13 10.81 14.99
CA SER A 244 4.43 12.11 15.01
C SER A 244 5.25 13.19 15.73
#